data_b7e75cf9cacdb2a784dcd6b584026f13
#
_entry.id   b7e75cf9cacdb2a784dcd6b584026f13
#
_cell.length_a   1.000
_cell.length_b   1.000
_cell.length_c   1.000
_cell.angle_alpha   90.00
_cell.angle_beta   90.00
_cell.angle_gamma   90.00
#
_symmetry.space_group_name_H-M   'P 1'
#
loop_
_entity.id
_entity.type
_entity.pdbx_description
1 polymer ?
#
loop_
_entity_poly.entity_id
_entity_poly.type
_entity_poly.pdbx_seq_one_letter_code
_entity_poly.pdbx_strand_id
1 'polypeptide(L)'
;MFDNFRYITTNMRNTLLALALLGGSVATQAAEKDSLTIANYFYLEGLRQQEMGNLTAAYDLLRHAHDLNPRSAAVYYQLAGYYVNMKNDALARTYFEKAASLDPENATYQEKLGQLYITQKDYPNAIKAYELLYSSNKTRVDVLQLLLQLYGSQNDYKKMINVLDRIEVLEGSSEQISLSKMQIYEQMGDKKKEYESLKSLVDEHPLELDYRVMFGNWLLQNGKKNDALKEYKGVLKEEPNNALAKLSMLDYYRSIKDQATVDELTNELLQSPKTEKETKMTLLRNIISSDQQANISDSAKVMNLFSLALSTKQEDADLIMMKAAYMAMKNMPKTEINHVYEQAIEVEPDNSRARLALIQNIWATEDYDKVIEICRPAIEYNPDEMAFYYFKGMAEFQKHDIDAALETFKKGVGQIKEDSDPEIVSDFYAILGDILHEKGKASEAFAAYDSCLKWKADNYGALNNYAYYLSVANKDLPRAEQMSYKTIKAEPNNATYLDTYAWILFQQQRYEEAKIYIDQVLRNDKDPSGVVLEHVGDIYMKTGDTQKALEYWQKAIEKGNDSKVLKDKLQQKKYIAG
;
A
#
# COMPACT_ATOMS: atom_id res chain seq x y z
N MET A 1 52.52 -54.43 -77.18
CA MET A 1 52.21 -55.32 -76.05
C MET A 1 52.43 -54.67 -74.69
N PHE A 2 53.09 -53.53 -74.63
CA PHE A 2 53.35 -52.83 -73.36
C PHE A 2 52.23 -51.83 -72.90
N ASP A 3 51.36 -51.35 -73.80
CA ASP A 3 50.30 -50.40 -73.45
C ASP A 3 49.07 -51.02 -72.79
N ASN A 4 48.76 -52.28 -73.08
CA ASN A 4 47.64 -52.97 -72.44
C ASN A 4 47.92 -53.35 -70.97
N PHE A 5 49.16 -53.50 -70.57
CA PHE A 5 49.49 -53.79 -69.16
C PHE A 5 49.34 -52.56 -68.22
N ARG A 6 49.64 -51.37 -68.74
CA ARG A 6 49.45 -50.13 -67.99
C ARG A 6 47.93 -49.80 -67.73
N TYR A 7 47.10 -50.07 -68.71
CA TYR A 7 45.66 -49.85 -68.62
C TYR A 7 45.01 -50.77 -67.61
N ILE A 8 45.41 -52.05 -67.56
CA ILE A 8 44.85 -53.02 -66.62
C ILE A 8 45.28 -52.75 -65.17
N THR A 9 46.52 -52.38 -64.96
CA THR A 9 47.07 -52.06 -63.62
C THR A 9 46.53 -50.75 -63.08
N THR A 10 46.24 -49.72 -63.90
CA THR A 10 45.65 -48.47 -63.51
C THR A 10 44.14 -48.68 -63.16
N ASN A 11 43.40 -49.48 -63.93
CA ASN A 11 42.03 -49.81 -63.64
C ASN A 11 41.89 -50.67 -62.36
N MET A 12 42.73 -51.67 -62.16
CA MET A 12 42.70 -52.46 -60.90
C MET A 12 43.07 -51.60 -59.67
N ARG A 13 44.00 -50.66 -59.79
CA ARG A 13 44.32 -49.74 -58.69
C ARG A 13 43.19 -48.74 -58.36
N ASN A 14 42.52 -48.28 -59.43
CA ASN A 14 41.35 -47.38 -59.22
C ASN A 14 40.13 -48.16 -58.66
N THR A 15 39.92 -49.42 -59.05
CA THR A 15 38.90 -50.29 -58.53
C THR A 15 39.16 -50.68 -57.06
N LEU A 16 40.39 -50.98 -56.70
CA LEU A 16 40.81 -51.24 -55.33
C LEU A 16 40.72 -49.99 -54.43
N LEU A 17 41.06 -48.80 -54.98
CA LEU A 17 40.87 -47.53 -54.27
C LEU A 17 39.37 -47.22 -54.08
N ALA A 18 38.53 -47.47 -55.08
CA ALA A 18 37.08 -47.31 -54.97
C ALA A 18 36.47 -48.31 -53.97
N LEU A 19 36.92 -49.57 -53.96
CA LEU A 19 36.48 -50.57 -52.95
C LEU A 19 36.99 -50.26 -51.54
N ALA A 20 38.19 -49.71 -51.38
CA ALA A 20 38.74 -49.28 -50.11
C ALA A 20 37.98 -48.05 -49.59
N LEU A 21 37.58 -47.10 -50.43
CA LEU A 21 36.75 -45.94 -50.10
C LEU A 21 35.30 -46.37 -49.76
N LEU A 22 34.73 -47.35 -50.50
CA LEU A 22 33.43 -47.91 -50.21
C LEU A 22 33.41 -48.76 -48.92
N GLY A 23 34.46 -49.58 -48.73
CA GLY A 23 34.58 -50.36 -47.48
C GLY A 23 34.87 -49.48 -46.27
N GLY A 24 35.66 -48.42 -46.44
CA GLY A 24 35.83 -47.38 -45.38
C GLY A 24 34.56 -46.61 -45.01
N SER A 25 33.78 -46.29 -46.04
CA SER A 25 32.47 -45.60 -45.80
C SER A 25 31.44 -46.48 -45.13
N VAL A 26 31.35 -47.78 -45.45
CA VAL A 26 30.44 -48.74 -44.81
C VAL A 26 30.86 -49.06 -43.39
N ALA A 27 32.18 -49.17 -43.12
CA ALA A 27 32.68 -49.40 -41.76
C ALA A 27 32.50 -48.17 -40.87
N THR A 28 32.64 -46.94 -41.40
CA THR A 28 32.39 -45.70 -40.68
C THR A 28 30.89 -45.53 -40.43
N GLN A 29 30.00 -45.86 -41.38
CA GLN A 29 28.56 -45.83 -41.18
C GLN A 29 28.08 -46.86 -40.15
N ALA A 30 28.64 -48.07 -40.12
CA ALA A 30 28.31 -49.08 -39.11
C ALA A 30 28.75 -48.64 -37.70
N ALA A 31 29.98 -48.10 -37.56
CA ALA A 31 30.49 -47.60 -36.31
C ALA A 31 29.72 -46.35 -35.79
N GLU A 32 29.28 -45.47 -36.70
CA GLU A 32 28.42 -44.32 -36.36
C GLU A 32 27.03 -44.77 -35.92
N LYS A 33 26.43 -45.81 -36.56
CA LYS A 33 25.15 -46.38 -36.17
C LYS A 33 25.20 -47.04 -34.79
N ASP A 34 26.28 -47.75 -34.47
CA ASP A 34 26.48 -48.35 -33.15
C ASP A 34 26.66 -47.29 -32.09
N SER A 35 27.42 -46.24 -32.37
CA SER A 35 27.61 -45.08 -31.47
C SER A 35 26.27 -44.39 -31.16
N LEU A 36 25.42 -44.15 -32.16
CA LEU A 36 24.10 -43.58 -32.00
C LEU A 36 23.16 -44.45 -31.14
N THR A 37 23.26 -45.77 -31.34
CA THR A 37 22.45 -46.74 -30.54
C THR A 37 22.87 -46.68 -29.06
N ILE A 38 24.13 -46.64 -28.79
CA ILE A 38 24.69 -46.51 -27.43
C ILE A 38 24.34 -45.15 -26.81
N ALA A 39 24.42 -44.07 -27.57
CA ALA A 39 24.03 -42.73 -27.13
C ALA A 39 22.53 -42.70 -26.73
N ASN A 40 21.68 -43.32 -27.53
CA ASN A 40 20.23 -43.42 -27.21
C ASN A 40 19.98 -44.24 -25.94
N TYR A 41 20.73 -45.31 -25.71
CA TYR A 41 20.62 -46.08 -24.46
C TYR A 41 20.99 -45.21 -23.25
N PHE A 42 22.09 -44.50 -23.27
CA PHE A 42 22.46 -43.59 -22.19
C PHE A 42 21.45 -42.44 -21.97
N TYR A 43 20.90 -41.92 -23.06
CA TYR A 43 19.84 -40.92 -22.99
C TYR A 43 18.60 -41.46 -22.27
N LEU A 44 18.06 -42.60 -22.68
CA LEU A 44 16.87 -43.21 -22.09
C LEU A 44 17.11 -43.63 -20.63
N GLU A 45 18.27 -44.20 -20.33
CA GLU A 45 18.65 -44.54 -18.97
C GLU A 45 18.82 -43.28 -18.10
N GLY A 46 19.35 -42.20 -18.66
CA GLY A 46 19.43 -40.90 -18.02
C GLY A 46 18.05 -40.36 -17.64
N LEU A 47 17.09 -40.43 -18.57
CA LEU A 47 15.70 -40.04 -18.26
C LEU A 47 15.08 -40.93 -17.16
N ARG A 48 15.31 -42.25 -17.22
CA ARG A 48 14.83 -43.17 -16.19
C ARG A 48 15.41 -42.86 -14.81
N GLN A 49 16.69 -42.56 -14.72
CA GLN A 49 17.34 -42.16 -13.45
C GLN A 49 16.78 -40.82 -12.94
N GLN A 50 16.48 -39.89 -13.85
CA GLN A 50 15.84 -38.62 -13.50
C GLN A 50 14.45 -38.83 -12.89
N GLU A 51 13.60 -39.70 -13.47
CA GLU A 51 12.29 -40.04 -12.94
C GLU A 51 12.39 -40.72 -11.56
N MET A 52 13.43 -41.49 -11.32
CA MET A 52 13.72 -42.13 -10.01
C MET A 52 14.32 -41.14 -8.97
N GLY A 53 14.55 -39.88 -9.34
CA GLY A 53 15.16 -38.86 -8.46
C GLY A 53 16.68 -38.93 -8.32
N ASN A 54 17.35 -39.83 -9.07
CA ASN A 54 18.79 -39.99 -9.05
C ASN A 54 19.48 -38.95 -9.96
N LEU A 55 19.35 -37.67 -9.61
CA LEU A 55 19.73 -36.56 -10.49
C LEU A 55 21.21 -36.54 -10.91
N THR A 56 22.14 -36.94 -10.03
CA THR A 56 23.57 -37.01 -10.34
C THR A 56 23.86 -38.08 -11.40
N ALA A 57 23.33 -39.30 -11.21
CA ALA A 57 23.49 -40.38 -12.17
C ALA A 57 22.86 -40.04 -13.52
N ALA A 58 21.69 -39.40 -13.51
CA ALA A 58 21.00 -38.94 -14.71
C ALA A 58 21.84 -37.92 -15.49
N TYR A 59 22.42 -36.95 -14.78
CA TYR A 59 23.32 -35.95 -15.41
C TYR A 59 24.54 -36.59 -16.05
N ASP A 60 25.22 -37.51 -15.37
CA ASP A 60 26.40 -38.19 -15.91
C ASP A 60 26.07 -39.03 -17.15
N LEU A 61 24.95 -39.75 -17.15
CA LEU A 61 24.43 -40.51 -18.29
C LEU A 61 24.09 -39.61 -19.49
N LEU A 62 23.44 -38.48 -19.24
CA LEU A 62 23.10 -37.50 -20.27
C LEU A 62 24.37 -36.84 -20.86
N ARG A 63 25.38 -36.56 -20.03
CA ARG A 63 26.69 -36.12 -20.54
C ARG A 63 27.34 -37.15 -21.43
N HIS A 64 27.34 -38.41 -21.04
CA HIS A 64 27.87 -39.49 -21.83
C HIS A 64 27.14 -39.67 -23.19
N ALA A 65 25.80 -39.53 -23.15
CA ALA A 65 24.97 -39.49 -24.36
C ALA A 65 25.35 -38.31 -25.27
N HIS A 66 25.64 -37.13 -24.72
CA HIS A 66 26.10 -35.97 -25.45
C HIS A 66 27.45 -36.19 -26.13
N ASP A 67 28.40 -36.80 -25.40
CA ASP A 67 29.75 -37.04 -25.92
C ASP A 67 29.73 -38.03 -27.12
N LEU A 68 28.81 -39.01 -27.09
CA LEU A 68 28.62 -39.98 -28.16
C LEU A 68 27.78 -39.43 -29.33
N ASN A 69 26.82 -38.53 -29.06
CA ASN A 69 25.99 -37.91 -30.09
C ASN A 69 25.84 -36.40 -29.86
N PRO A 70 26.82 -35.58 -30.25
CA PRO A 70 26.77 -34.12 -30.07
C PRO A 70 25.80 -33.39 -31.02
N ARG A 71 24.93 -34.14 -31.75
CA ARG A 71 23.88 -33.59 -32.61
C ARG A 71 22.49 -33.88 -32.08
N SER A 72 22.37 -34.47 -30.89
CA SER A 72 21.06 -34.77 -30.29
C SER A 72 20.44 -33.54 -29.64
N ALA A 73 19.44 -32.95 -30.26
CA ALA A 73 18.64 -31.84 -29.69
C ALA A 73 18.06 -32.19 -28.33
N ALA A 74 17.54 -33.42 -28.18
CA ALA A 74 16.92 -33.88 -26.92
C ALA A 74 17.93 -33.92 -25.75
N VAL A 75 19.16 -34.37 -26.01
CA VAL A 75 20.22 -34.39 -24.99
C VAL A 75 20.61 -32.98 -24.56
N TYR A 76 20.78 -32.06 -25.51
CA TYR A 76 21.01 -30.65 -25.19
C TYR A 76 19.91 -30.05 -24.35
N TYR A 77 18.66 -30.32 -24.70
CA TYR A 77 17.49 -29.83 -23.95
C TYR A 77 17.48 -30.31 -22.48
N GLN A 78 17.72 -31.62 -22.28
CA GLN A 78 17.78 -32.16 -20.91
C GLN A 78 18.92 -31.57 -20.08
N LEU A 79 20.14 -31.51 -20.67
CA LEU A 79 21.30 -30.93 -19.99
C LEU A 79 21.09 -29.43 -19.68
N ALA A 80 20.41 -28.68 -20.55
CA ALA A 80 20.04 -27.30 -20.28
C ALA A 80 19.20 -27.15 -19.00
N GLY A 81 18.25 -28.07 -18.75
CA GLY A 81 17.46 -28.12 -17.53
C GLY A 81 18.34 -28.31 -16.27
N TYR A 82 19.35 -29.14 -16.34
CA TYR A 82 20.31 -29.30 -15.23
C TYR A 82 21.10 -28.02 -14.97
N TYR A 83 21.53 -27.30 -16.02
CA TYR A 83 22.24 -26.02 -15.85
C TYR A 83 21.36 -24.93 -15.26
N VAL A 84 20.06 -24.93 -15.56
CA VAL A 84 19.09 -24.04 -14.86
C VAL A 84 19.06 -24.34 -13.35
N ASN A 85 18.95 -25.63 -12.99
CA ASN A 85 18.93 -26.03 -11.57
C ASN A 85 20.26 -25.72 -10.85
N MET A 86 21.39 -25.77 -11.57
CA MET A 86 22.71 -25.37 -11.06
C MET A 86 22.91 -23.85 -11.03
N LYS A 87 21.91 -23.06 -11.41
CA LYS A 87 22.01 -21.59 -11.54
C LYS A 87 23.13 -21.12 -12.47
N ASN A 88 23.45 -21.93 -13.48
CA ASN A 88 24.43 -21.59 -14.52
C ASN A 88 23.69 -21.12 -15.79
N ASP A 89 23.20 -19.88 -15.74
CA ASP A 89 22.35 -19.30 -16.78
C ASP A 89 23.05 -19.23 -18.15
N ALA A 90 24.37 -19.06 -18.17
CA ALA A 90 25.15 -18.99 -19.42
C ALA A 90 25.19 -20.33 -20.15
N LEU A 91 25.43 -21.42 -19.43
CA LEU A 91 25.40 -22.77 -20.01
C LEU A 91 23.98 -23.19 -20.35
N ALA A 92 23.01 -22.90 -19.48
CA ALA A 92 21.60 -23.19 -19.75
C ALA A 92 21.17 -22.56 -21.08
N ARG A 93 21.49 -21.27 -21.28
CA ARG A 93 21.22 -20.55 -22.53
C ARG A 93 21.86 -21.21 -23.72
N THR A 94 23.18 -21.48 -23.68
CA THR A 94 23.91 -22.09 -24.76
C THR A 94 23.33 -23.45 -25.17
N TYR A 95 22.91 -24.24 -24.18
CA TYR A 95 22.37 -25.58 -24.43
C TYR A 95 20.93 -25.54 -24.94
N PHE A 96 20.07 -24.65 -24.45
CA PHE A 96 18.74 -24.44 -25.03
C PHE A 96 18.82 -23.87 -26.46
N GLU A 97 19.70 -22.91 -26.72
CA GLU A 97 19.93 -22.37 -28.08
C GLU A 97 20.34 -23.48 -29.03
N LYS A 98 21.24 -24.38 -28.56
CA LYS A 98 21.71 -25.50 -29.39
C LYS A 98 20.58 -26.51 -29.63
N ALA A 99 19.80 -26.88 -28.63
CA ALA A 99 18.63 -27.76 -28.79
C ALA A 99 17.65 -27.19 -29.83
N ALA A 100 17.27 -25.93 -29.68
CA ALA A 100 16.34 -25.24 -30.58
C ALA A 100 16.91 -25.07 -32.00
N SER A 101 18.26 -24.90 -32.14
CA SER A 101 18.88 -24.81 -33.47
C SER A 101 18.96 -26.14 -34.20
N LEU A 102 19.07 -27.26 -33.47
CA LEU A 102 19.14 -28.61 -34.05
C LEU A 102 17.76 -29.13 -34.44
N ASP A 103 16.72 -28.68 -33.79
CA ASP A 103 15.31 -29.03 -34.07
C ASP A 103 14.41 -27.76 -33.92
N PRO A 104 14.45 -26.87 -34.94
CA PRO A 104 13.74 -25.59 -34.89
C PRO A 104 12.22 -25.71 -34.84
N GLU A 105 11.66 -26.80 -35.32
CA GLU A 105 10.20 -27.03 -35.34
C GLU A 105 9.65 -27.56 -34.01
N ASN A 106 10.54 -27.95 -33.10
CA ASN A 106 10.15 -28.48 -31.81
C ASN A 106 9.59 -27.37 -30.88
N ALA A 107 8.29 -27.38 -30.69
CA ALA A 107 7.57 -26.39 -29.91
C ALA A 107 8.11 -26.27 -28.47
N THR A 108 8.44 -27.40 -27.83
CA THR A 108 8.95 -27.44 -26.46
C THR A 108 10.28 -26.71 -26.31
N TYR A 109 11.18 -26.90 -27.30
CA TYR A 109 12.53 -26.27 -27.27
C TYR A 109 12.41 -24.75 -27.47
N GLN A 110 11.58 -24.32 -28.41
CA GLN A 110 11.35 -22.91 -28.67
C GLN A 110 10.68 -22.22 -27.48
N GLU A 111 9.70 -22.87 -26.87
CA GLU A 111 8.98 -22.33 -25.72
C GLU A 111 9.90 -22.18 -24.50
N LYS A 112 10.72 -23.19 -24.19
CA LYS A 112 11.67 -23.10 -23.07
C LYS A 112 12.80 -22.09 -23.31
N LEU A 113 13.28 -22.01 -24.54
CA LEU A 113 14.25 -20.99 -24.94
C LEU A 113 13.65 -19.58 -24.82
N GLY A 114 12.45 -19.38 -25.33
CA GLY A 114 11.73 -18.11 -25.22
C GLY A 114 11.50 -17.69 -23.75
N GLN A 115 11.13 -18.64 -22.90
CA GLN A 115 10.92 -18.43 -21.48
C GLN A 115 12.22 -18.02 -20.75
N LEU A 116 13.35 -18.66 -21.13
CA LEU A 116 14.66 -18.28 -20.61
C LEU A 116 15.04 -16.85 -21.02
N TYR A 117 14.84 -16.48 -22.27
CA TYR A 117 15.08 -15.13 -22.74
C TYR A 117 14.24 -14.08 -22.00
N ILE A 118 12.97 -14.36 -21.69
CA ILE A 118 12.13 -13.48 -20.87
C ILE A 118 12.73 -13.31 -19.48
N THR A 119 13.14 -14.40 -18.83
CA THR A 119 13.76 -14.37 -17.50
C THR A 119 15.03 -13.52 -17.49
N GLN A 120 15.81 -13.59 -18.58
CA GLN A 120 17.03 -12.79 -18.77
C GLN A 120 16.76 -11.37 -19.30
N LYS A 121 15.49 -10.99 -19.50
CA LYS A 121 15.07 -9.71 -20.10
C LYS A 121 15.61 -9.48 -21.53
N ASP A 122 15.95 -10.56 -22.22
CA ASP A 122 16.36 -10.53 -23.63
C ASP A 122 15.13 -10.63 -24.53
N TYR A 123 14.28 -9.59 -24.48
CA TYR A 123 13.01 -9.56 -25.18
C TYR A 123 13.13 -9.72 -26.70
N PRO A 124 14.14 -9.14 -27.39
CA PRO A 124 14.29 -9.34 -28.84
C PRO A 124 14.47 -10.80 -29.23
N ASN A 125 15.22 -11.59 -28.47
CA ASN A 125 15.41 -13.00 -28.75
C ASN A 125 14.23 -13.85 -28.29
N ALA A 126 13.55 -13.46 -27.20
CA ALA A 126 12.27 -14.07 -26.79
C ALA A 126 11.22 -13.94 -27.91
N ILE A 127 11.06 -12.75 -28.48
CA ILE A 127 10.14 -12.52 -29.61
C ILE A 127 10.46 -13.44 -30.79
N LYS A 128 11.73 -13.59 -31.17
CA LYS A 128 12.12 -14.48 -32.26
C LYS A 128 11.75 -15.95 -32.00
N ALA A 129 11.98 -16.42 -30.77
CA ALA A 129 11.64 -17.79 -30.38
C ALA A 129 10.12 -18.02 -30.42
N TYR A 130 9.32 -17.08 -29.90
CA TYR A 130 7.87 -17.21 -29.92
C TYR A 130 7.24 -16.98 -31.31
N GLU A 131 7.79 -16.11 -32.15
CA GLU A 131 7.36 -16.00 -33.56
C GLU A 131 7.65 -17.31 -34.33
N LEU A 132 8.79 -17.97 -34.09
CA LEU A 132 9.10 -19.27 -34.68
C LEU A 132 8.15 -20.35 -34.15
N LEU A 133 7.88 -20.37 -32.85
CA LEU A 133 6.89 -21.26 -32.23
C LEU A 133 5.50 -21.09 -32.85
N TYR A 134 5.04 -19.83 -33.02
CA TYR A 134 3.77 -19.55 -33.68
C TYR A 134 3.77 -19.97 -35.15
N SER A 135 4.91 -19.84 -35.85
CA SER A 135 4.99 -20.23 -37.28
C SER A 135 4.81 -21.74 -37.49
N SER A 136 5.23 -22.57 -36.54
CA SER A 136 5.06 -24.03 -36.56
C SER A 136 3.65 -24.47 -36.12
N ASN A 137 2.96 -23.67 -35.30
CA ASN A 137 1.59 -23.94 -34.88
C ASN A 137 0.77 -22.63 -34.77
N LYS A 138 0.10 -22.28 -35.85
CA LYS A 138 -0.65 -21.02 -36.02
C LYS A 138 -1.97 -20.96 -35.25
N THR A 139 -2.31 -21.97 -34.46
CA THR A 139 -3.54 -21.99 -33.65
C THR A 139 -3.30 -21.60 -32.17
N ARG A 140 -2.03 -21.36 -31.78
CA ARG A 140 -1.62 -21.03 -30.41
C ARG A 140 -1.91 -19.56 -30.09
N VAL A 141 -3.13 -19.29 -29.61
CA VAL A 141 -3.56 -17.95 -29.16
C VAL A 141 -2.76 -17.50 -27.94
N ASP A 142 -2.43 -18.40 -27.04
CA ASP A 142 -1.59 -18.13 -25.88
C ASP A 142 -0.20 -17.57 -26.25
N VAL A 143 0.39 -18.07 -27.33
CA VAL A 143 1.66 -17.55 -27.89
C VAL A 143 1.47 -16.15 -28.46
N LEU A 144 0.35 -15.87 -29.12
CA LEU A 144 0.04 -14.54 -29.62
C LEU A 144 -0.18 -13.53 -28.48
N GLN A 145 -0.88 -13.93 -27.41
CA GLN A 145 -1.06 -13.07 -26.23
C GLN A 145 0.29 -12.70 -25.59
N LEU A 146 1.22 -13.68 -25.51
CA LEU A 146 2.57 -13.42 -25.01
C LEU A 146 3.37 -12.50 -25.95
N LEU A 147 3.27 -12.71 -27.28
CA LEU A 147 3.89 -11.82 -28.27
C LEU A 147 3.34 -10.40 -28.18
N LEU A 148 2.03 -10.24 -27.91
CA LEU A 148 1.42 -8.93 -27.70
C LEU A 148 2.07 -8.18 -26.51
N GLN A 149 2.28 -8.89 -25.39
CA GLN A 149 2.96 -8.33 -24.21
C GLN A 149 4.43 -7.99 -24.50
N LEU A 150 5.14 -8.87 -25.21
CA LEU A 150 6.55 -8.66 -25.55
C LEU A 150 6.74 -7.48 -26.51
N TYR A 151 5.89 -7.35 -27.54
CA TYR A 151 5.91 -6.19 -28.42
C TYR A 151 5.50 -4.92 -27.69
N GLY A 152 4.55 -5.00 -26.74
CA GLY A 152 4.17 -3.89 -25.87
C GLY A 152 5.35 -3.39 -25.03
N SER A 153 6.14 -4.30 -24.45
CA SER A 153 7.34 -3.93 -23.68
C SER A 153 8.41 -3.23 -24.51
N GLN A 154 8.37 -3.40 -25.83
CA GLN A 154 9.27 -2.73 -26.80
C GLN A 154 8.64 -1.51 -27.47
N ASN A 155 7.37 -1.17 -27.14
CA ASN A 155 6.58 -0.13 -27.80
C ASN A 155 6.47 -0.33 -29.33
N ASP A 156 6.53 -1.60 -29.81
CA ASP A 156 6.34 -1.89 -31.24
C ASP A 156 4.86 -2.02 -31.58
N TYR A 157 4.19 -0.87 -31.56
CA TYR A 157 2.75 -0.75 -31.82
C TYR A 157 2.29 -1.40 -33.14
N LYS A 158 3.12 -1.31 -34.19
CA LYS A 158 2.79 -1.93 -35.49
C LYS A 158 2.72 -3.44 -35.40
N LYS A 159 3.65 -4.05 -34.66
CA LYS A 159 3.65 -5.49 -34.43
C LYS A 159 2.52 -5.91 -33.49
N MET A 160 2.19 -5.09 -32.48
CA MET A 160 1.03 -5.33 -31.63
C MET A 160 -0.27 -5.41 -32.47
N ILE A 161 -0.51 -4.45 -33.37
CA ILE A 161 -1.67 -4.50 -34.28
C ILE A 161 -1.66 -5.78 -35.13
N ASN A 162 -0.52 -6.15 -35.70
CA ASN A 162 -0.40 -7.39 -36.49
C ASN A 162 -0.72 -8.64 -35.64
N VAL A 163 -0.33 -8.68 -34.38
CA VAL A 163 -0.67 -9.79 -33.46
C VAL A 163 -2.16 -9.81 -33.18
N LEU A 164 -2.78 -8.65 -32.91
CA LEU A 164 -4.24 -8.55 -32.72
C LEU A 164 -5.01 -8.99 -33.96
N ASP A 165 -4.53 -8.66 -35.18
CA ASP A 165 -5.13 -9.12 -36.43
C ASP A 165 -5.06 -10.66 -36.55
N ARG A 166 -3.95 -11.28 -36.10
CA ARG A 166 -3.83 -12.77 -36.06
C ARG A 166 -4.78 -13.40 -35.05
N ILE A 167 -4.96 -12.78 -33.86
CA ILE A 167 -5.91 -13.26 -32.85
C ILE A 167 -7.33 -13.16 -33.42
N GLU A 168 -7.69 -12.05 -34.03
CA GLU A 168 -9.01 -11.82 -34.64
C GLU A 168 -9.33 -12.82 -35.74
N VAL A 169 -8.36 -13.25 -36.53
CA VAL A 169 -8.52 -14.31 -37.53
C VAL A 169 -8.81 -15.66 -36.90
N LEU A 170 -8.29 -15.94 -35.70
CA LEU A 170 -8.47 -17.22 -35.01
C LEU A 170 -9.73 -17.27 -34.14
N GLU A 171 -10.03 -16.21 -33.43
CA GLU A 171 -11.12 -16.15 -32.44
C GLU A 171 -12.34 -15.37 -32.93
N GLY A 172 -12.20 -14.65 -34.03
CA GLY A 172 -13.21 -13.72 -34.52
C GLY A 172 -13.02 -12.33 -33.95
N SER A 173 -13.80 -11.37 -34.48
CA SER A 173 -13.85 -10.01 -33.95
C SER A 173 -14.45 -10.02 -32.54
N SER A 174 -13.85 -9.27 -31.63
CA SER A 174 -14.36 -9.06 -30.29
C SER A 174 -14.18 -7.61 -29.86
N GLU A 175 -15.05 -7.19 -28.95
CA GLU A 175 -14.97 -5.87 -28.31
C GLU A 175 -13.57 -5.58 -27.75
N GLN A 176 -13.00 -6.56 -27.03
CA GLN A 176 -11.68 -6.44 -26.43
C GLN A 176 -10.58 -6.18 -27.46
N ILE A 177 -10.64 -6.85 -28.62
CA ILE A 177 -9.69 -6.67 -29.71
C ILE A 177 -9.85 -5.26 -30.32
N SER A 178 -11.08 -4.84 -30.56
CA SER A 178 -11.40 -3.53 -31.14
C SER A 178 -10.93 -2.37 -30.24
N LEU A 179 -11.20 -2.45 -28.94
CA LEU A 179 -10.72 -1.49 -27.94
C LEU A 179 -9.20 -1.46 -27.84
N SER A 180 -8.57 -2.64 -27.86
CA SER A 180 -7.10 -2.75 -27.82
C SER A 180 -6.46 -2.12 -29.06
N LYS A 181 -7.01 -2.37 -30.25
CA LYS A 181 -6.53 -1.73 -31.48
C LYS A 181 -6.70 -0.22 -31.45
N MET A 182 -7.85 0.27 -30.97
CA MET A 182 -8.10 1.71 -30.81
C MET A 182 -7.05 2.37 -29.92
N GLN A 183 -6.79 1.80 -28.72
CA GLN A 183 -5.79 2.33 -27.81
C GLN A 183 -4.39 2.36 -28.43
N ILE A 184 -4.03 1.33 -29.19
CA ILE A 184 -2.73 1.29 -29.88
C ILE A 184 -2.67 2.35 -30.98
N TYR A 185 -3.75 2.57 -31.76
CA TYR A 185 -3.78 3.61 -32.77
C TYR A 185 -3.72 5.01 -32.15
N GLU A 186 -4.31 5.21 -30.96
CA GLU A 186 -4.16 6.43 -30.18
C GLU A 186 -2.68 6.68 -29.82
N GLN A 187 -1.98 5.67 -29.30
CA GLN A 187 -0.55 5.76 -28.99
C GLN A 187 0.32 6.01 -30.24
N MET A 188 -0.08 5.49 -31.39
CA MET A 188 0.56 5.76 -32.66
C MET A 188 0.26 7.15 -33.22
N GLY A 189 -0.75 7.84 -32.71
CA GLY A 189 -1.27 9.08 -33.27
C GLY A 189 -1.98 8.91 -34.62
N ASP A 190 -2.38 7.69 -34.98
CA ASP A 190 -3.10 7.39 -36.25
C ASP A 190 -4.59 7.69 -36.11
N LYS A 191 -4.94 8.95 -36.12
CA LYS A 191 -6.29 9.45 -35.94
C LYS A 191 -7.31 8.87 -36.94
N LYS A 192 -6.85 8.47 -38.13
CA LYS A 192 -7.74 7.88 -39.14
C LYS A 192 -8.15 6.47 -38.70
N LYS A 193 -7.20 5.63 -38.33
CA LYS A 193 -7.47 4.25 -37.89
C LYS A 193 -8.18 4.18 -36.55
N GLU A 194 -7.84 5.09 -35.62
CA GLU A 194 -8.57 5.27 -34.38
C GLU A 194 -10.06 5.55 -34.62
N TYR A 195 -10.38 6.49 -35.55
CA TYR A 195 -11.74 6.76 -35.97
C TYR A 195 -12.44 5.53 -36.59
N GLU A 196 -11.75 4.85 -37.53
CA GLU A 196 -12.29 3.65 -38.19
C GLU A 196 -12.60 2.55 -37.20
N SER A 197 -11.72 2.33 -36.22
CA SER A 197 -11.93 1.32 -35.18
C SER A 197 -13.10 1.64 -34.26
N LEU A 198 -13.22 2.90 -33.79
CA LEU A 198 -14.35 3.34 -32.97
C LEU A 198 -15.67 3.27 -33.73
N LYS A 199 -15.65 3.65 -34.98
CA LYS A 199 -16.86 3.60 -35.81
C LYS A 199 -17.31 2.14 -36.04
N SER A 200 -16.36 1.22 -36.34
CA SER A 200 -16.66 -0.19 -36.48
C SER A 200 -17.27 -0.75 -35.19
N LEU A 201 -16.71 -0.38 -34.02
CA LEU A 201 -17.23 -0.81 -32.72
C LEU A 201 -18.69 -0.39 -32.51
N VAL A 202 -19.03 0.87 -32.86
CA VAL A 202 -20.42 1.35 -32.78
C VAL A 202 -21.34 0.63 -33.76
N ASP A 203 -20.87 0.42 -35.02
CA ASP A 203 -21.65 -0.23 -36.06
C ASP A 203 -21.90 -1.74 -35.76
N GLU A 204 -20.96 -2.42 -35.13
CA GLU A 204 -21.05 -3.84 -34.73
C GLU A 204 -21.88 -4.05 -33.46
N HIS A 205 -21.91 -3.06 -32.56
CA HIS A 205 -22.61 -3.10 -31.28
C HIS A 205 -23.62 -1.94 -31.12
N PRO A 206 -24.67 -1.89 -31.97
CA PRO A 206 -25.58 -0.74 -32.01
C PRO A 206 -26.44 -0.55 -30.76
N LEU A 207 -26.57 -1.59 -29.93
CA LEU A 207 -27.34 -1.54 -28.67
C LEU A 207 -26.49 -1.05 -27.49
N GLU A 208 -25.16 -1.06 -27.61
CA GLU A 208 -24.25 -0.60 -26.58
C GLU A 208 -24.04 0.91 -26.73
N LEU A 209 -24.93 1.68 -26.09
CA LEU A 209 -24.95 3.14 -26.20
C LEU A 209 -23.66 3.82 -25.70
N ASP A 210 -22.93 3.16 -24.79
CA ASP A 210 -21.66 3.66 -24.26
C ASP A 210 -20.59 3.80 -25.35
N TYR A 211 -20.58 2.94 -26.37
CA TYR A 211 -19.67 3.07 -27.51
C TYR A 211 -19.98 4.29 -28.36
N ARG A 212 -21.26 4.64 -28.50
CA ARG A 212 -21.68 5.85 -29.17
C ARG A 212 -21.24 7.10 -28.40
N VAL A 213 -21.31 7.07 -27.07
CA VAL A 213 -20.78 8.14 -26.22
C VAL A 213 -19.27 8.25 -26.35
N MET A 214 -18.54 7.12 -26.32
CA MET A 214 -17.09 7.07 -26.52
C MET A 214 -16.70 7.65 -27.87
N PHE A 215 -17.42 7.30 -28.95
CA PHE A 215 -17.20 7.85 -30.28
C PHE A 215 -17.48 9.36 -30.31
N GLY A 216 -18.54 9.80 -29.66
CA GLY A 216 -18.85 11.23 -29.49
C GLY A 216 -17.73 11.98 -28.77
N ASN A 217 -17.16 11.39 -27.72
CA ASN A 217 -16.02 11.96 -26.97
C ASN A 217 -14.78 12.10 -27.87
N TRP A 218 -14.50 11.07 -28.67
CA TRP A 218 -13.42 11.12 -29.65
C TRP A 218 -13.64 12.25 -30.69
N LEU A 219 -14.87 12.37 -31.22
CA LEU A 219 -15.25 13.43 -32.17
C LEU A 219 -15.04 14.83 -31.53
N LEU A 220 -15.44 15.01 -30.28
CA LEU A 220 -15.26 16.26 -29.54
C LEU A 220 -13.79 16.64 -29.38
N GLN A 221 -12.96 15.70 -28.95
CA GLN A 221 -11.52 15.88 -28.77
C GLN A 221 -10.80 16.21 -30.09
N ASN A 222 -11.29 15.67 -31.21
CA ASN A 222 -10.75 15.94 -32.54
C ASN A 222 -11.43 17.11 -33.27
N GLY A 223 -12.14 17.99 -32.54
CA GLY A 223 -12.72 19.24 -33.07
C GLY A 223 -14.00 19.09 -33.85
N LYS A 224 -14.54 17.87 -34.01
CA LYS A 224 -15.80 17.58 -34.74
C LYS A 224 -17.01 17.78 -33.82
N LYS A 225 -17.12 18.98 -33.24
CA LYS A 225 -18.08 19.29 -32.17
C LYS A 225 -19.54 18.98 -32.53
N ASN A 226 -19.97 19.32 -33.72
CA ASN A 226 -21.37 19.10 -34.16
C ASN A 226 -21.71 17.63 -34.33
N ASP A 227 -20.74 16.81 -34.79
CA ASP A 227 -20.92 15.36 -34.91
C ASP A 227 -20.99 14.72 -33.54
N ALA A 228 -20.12 15.16 -32.59
CA ALA A 228 -20.16 14.72 -31.21
C ALA A 228 -21.54 14.96 -30.55
N LEU A 229 -22.05 16.19 -30.68
CA LEU A 229 -23.37 16.53 -30.14
C LEU A 229 -24.50 15.69 -30.75
N LYS A 230 -24.39 15.33 -32.03
CA LYS A 230 -25.36 14.47 -32.72
C LYS A 230 -25.37 13.08 -32.10
N GLU A 231 -24.20 12.50 -31.82
CA GLU A 231 -24.10 11.18 -31.16
C GLU A 231 -24.69 11.22 -29.75
N TYR A 232 -24.33 12.20 -28.90
CA TYR A 232 -24.89 12.36 -27.57
C TYR A 232 -26.41 12.51 -27.57
N LYS A 233 -26.95 13.37 -28.43
CA LYS A 233 -28.40 13.53 -28.59
C LYS A 233 -29.08 12.25 -29.12
N GLY A 234 -28.39 11.50 -29.95
CA GLY A 234 -28.86 10.21 -30.41
C GLY A 234 -29.02 9.23 -29.26
N VAL A 235 -28.01 9.12 -28.39
CA VAL A 235 -28.06 8.31 -27.18
C VAL A 235 -29.19 8.74 -26.23
N LEU A 236 -29.31 10.04 -25.95
CA LEU A 236 -30.38 10.56 -25.09
C LEU A 236 -31.79 10.45 -25.65
N LYS A 237 -31.93 10.26 -26.97
CA LYS A 237 -33.23 9.96 -27.58
C LYS A 237 -33.68 8.53 -27.26
N GLU A 238 -32.74 7.60 -27.20
CA GLU A 238 -32.99 6.20 -26.86
C GLU A 238 -33.07 6.02 -25.35
N GLU A 239 -32.13 6.63 -24.59
CA GLU A 239 -32.05 6.58 -23.15
C GLU A 239 -31.95 8.00 -22.56
N PRO A 240 -33.10 8.65 -22.25
CA PRO A 240 -33.13 10.06 -21.80
C PRO A 240 -32.37 10.34 -20.50
N ASN A 241 -32.08 9.31 -19.69
CA ASN A 241 -31.39 9.43 -18.43
C ASN A 241 -29.96 8.87 -18.47
N ASN A 242 -29.40 8.61 -19.66
CA ASN A 242 -28.03 8.14 -19.77
C ASN A 242 -27.06 9.19 -19.19
N ALA A 243 -26.47 8.86 -18.04
CA ALA A 243 -25.62 9.78 -17.28
C ALA A 243 -24.30 10.08 -18.03
N LEU A 244 -23.75 9.06 -18.72
CA LEU A 244 -22.49 9.19 -19.46
C LEU A 244 -22.64 10.18 -20.63
N ALA A 245 -23.75 10.08 -21.38
CA ALA A 245 -24.06 11.02 -22.46
C ALA A 245 -24.27 12.45 -21.93
N LYS A 246 -24.96 12.62 -20.80
CA LYS A 246 -25.13 13.94 -20.18
C LYS A 246 -23.82 14.53 -19.68
N LEU A 247 -22.93 13.73 -19.08
CA LEU A 247 -21.58 14.16 -18.69
C LEU A 247 -20.75 14.60 -19.90
N SER A 248 -20.80 13.83 -20.99
CA SER A 248 -20.10 14.19 -22.22
C SER A 248 -20.67 15.46 -22.88
N MET A 249 -21.97 15.70 -22.75
CA MET A 249 -22.57 16.96 -23.14
C MET A 249 -22.12 18.15 -22.30
N LEU A 250 -21.83 17.97 -21.01
CA LEU A 250 -21.21 19.03 -20.20
C LEU A 250 -19.87 19.47 -20.79
N ASP A 251 -19.02 18.53 -21.19
CA ASP A 251 -17.71 18.84 -21.79
C ASP A 251 -17.88 19.53 -23.16
N TYR A 252 -18.86 19.10 -23.93
CA TYR A 252 -19.23 19.81 -25.18
C TYR A 252 -19.62 21.27 -24.91
N TYR A 253 -20.58 21.53 -24.00
CA TYR A 253 -21.05 22.88 -23.70
C TYR A 253 -19.97 23.74 -23.05
N ARG A 254 -19.12 23.18 -22.21
CA ARG A 254 -17.90 23.84 -21.71
C ARG A 254 -16.98 24.27 -22.87
N SER A 255 -16.78 23.39 -23.86
CA SER A 255 -15.92 23.66 -25.03
C SER A 255 -16.41 24.81 -25.92
N ILE A 256 -17.71 25.09 -25.91
CA ILE A 256 -18.33 26.22 -26.64
C ILE A 256 -18.66 27.40 -25.71
N LYS A 257 -18.28 27.32 -24.42
CA LYS A 257 -18.50 28.35 -23.37
C LYS A 257 -19.97 28.67 -23.10
N ASP A 258 -20.86 27.70 -23.26
CA ASP A 258 -22.27 27.82 -22.88
C ASP A 258 -22.46 27.42 -21.41
N GLN A 259 -22.13 28.34 -20.51
CA GLN A 259 -22.19 28.12 -19.08
C GLN A 259 -23.63 27.90 -18.58
N ALA A 260 -24.63 28.51 -19.21
CA ALA A 260 -26.02 28.35 -18.79
C ALA A 260 -26.48 26.88 -18.91
N THR A 261 -26.19 26.26 -20.07
CA THR A 261 -26.52 24.84 -20.32
C THR A 261 -25.68 23.91 -19.44
N VAL A 262 -24.41 24.25 -19.16
CA VAL A 262 -23.56 23.50 -18.22
C VAL A 262 -24.18 23.48 -16.83
N ASP A 263 -24.63 24.64 -16.31
CA ASP A 263 -25.23 24.72 -14.97
C ASP A 263 -26.58 23.97 -14.93
N GLU A 264 -27.40 24.04 -15.97
CA GLU A 264 -28.68 23.31 -16.10
C GLU A 264 -28.47 21.79 -16.06
N LEU A 265 -27.59 21.27 -16.92
CA LEU A 265 -27.28 19.82 -16.95
C LEU A 265 -26.62 19.33 -15.66
N THR A 266 -25.78 20.14 -15.03
CA THR A 266 -25.16 19.82 -13.75
C THR A 266 -26.24 19.65 -12.67
N ASN A 267 -27.17 20.60 -12.60
CA ASN A 267 -28.28 20.56 -11.64
C ASN A 267 -29.17 19.33 -11.88
N GLU A 268 -29.49 19.05 -13.15
CA GLU A 268 -30.30 17.88 -13.54
C GLU A 268 -29.63 16.57 -13.10
N LEU A 269 -28.34 16.41 -13.38
CA LEU A 269 -27.56 15.22 -12.99
C LEU A 269 -27.52 15.05 -11.47
N LEU A 270 -27.24 16.11 -10.73
CA LEU A 270 -27.14 16.05 -9.27
C LEU A 270 -28.49 15.76 -8.60
N GLN A 271 -29.59 16.32 -9.14
CA GLN A 271 -30.94 16.14 -8.58
C GLN A 271 -31.58 14.80 -8.98
N SER A 272 -31.13 14.17 -10.07
CA SER A 272 -31.73 12.94 -10.58
C SER A 272 -31.48 11.75 -9.64
N PRO A 273 -32.52 11.01 -9.23
CA PRO A 273 -32.37 9.77 -8.49
C PRO A 273 -31.79 8.61 -9.33
N LYS A 274 -31.77 8.77 -10.68
CA LYS A 274 -31.22 7.80 -11.62
C LYS A 274 -29.72 7.99 -11.88
N THR A 275 -29.16 9.12 -11.45
CA THR A 275 -27.72 9.34 -11.53
C THR A 275 -27.05 8.63 -10.37
N GLU A 276 -26.14 7.73 -10.70
CA GLU A 276 -25.37 6.98 -9.74
C GLU A 276 -24.59 7.89 -8.79
N LYS A 277 -24.46 7.48 -7.52
CA LYS A 277 -23.74 8.22 -6.49
C LYS A 277 -22.33 8.60 -6.95
N GLU A 278 -21.57 7.66 -7.51
CA GLU A 278 -20.19 7.90 -7.92
C GLU A 278 -20.10 8.95 -9.04
N THR A 279 -21.07 8.99 -9.93
CA THR A 279 -21.19 10.03 -10.95
C THR A 279 -21.41 11.42 -10.32
N LYS A 280 -22.32 11.52 -9.33
CA LYS A 280 -22.56 12.77 -8.58
C LYS A 280 -21.31 13.22 -7.84
N MET A 281 -20.61 12.30 -7.16
CA MET A 281 -19.37 12.58 -6.43
C MET A 281 -18.26 13.05 -7.39
N THR A 282 -18.09 12.39 -8.52
CA THR A 282 -17.10 12.78 -9.53
C THR A 282 -17.38 14.16 -10.10
N LEU A 283 -18.64 14.46 -10.39
CA LEU A 283 -19.05 15.79 -10.87
C LEU A 283 -18.74 16.88 -9.85
N LEU A 284 -19.07 16.66 -8.58
CA LEU A 284 -18.76 17.59 -7.49
C LEU A 284 -17.25 17.75 -7.28
N ARG A 285 -16.47 16.65 -7.29
CA ARG A 285 -15.00 16.71 -7.19
C ARG A 285 -14.38 17.57 -8.29
N ASN A 286 -14.83 17.39 -9.53
CA ASN A 286 -14.34 18.16 -10.68
C ASN A 286 -14.66 19.66 -10.53
N ILE A 287 -15.86 20.01 -10.07
CA ILE A 287 -16.26 21.40 -9.83
C ILE A 287 -15.42 22.02 -8.71
N ILE A 288 -15.27 21.32 -7.59
CA ILE A 288 -14.46 21.77 -6.45
C ILE A 288 -13.00 21.99 -6.89
N SER A 289 -12.42 21.05 -7.64
CA SER A 289 -11.05 21.16 -8.15
C SER A 289 -10.88 22.35 -9.09
N SER A 290 -11.83 22.59 -10.01
CA SER A 290 -11.77 23.73 -10.92
C SER A 290 -11.91 25.07 -10.20
N ASP A 291 -12.76 25.16 -9.18
CA ASP A 291 -12.92 26.34 -8.35
C ASP A 291 -11.67 26.65 -7.52
N GLN A 292 -10.99 25.61 -7.02
CA GLN A 292 -9.70 25.77 -6.33
C GLN A 292 -8.61 26.32 -7.27
N GLN A 293 -8.48 25.77 -8.47
CA GLN A 293 -7.49 26.23 -9.46
C GLN A 293 -7.75 27.67 -9.91
N ALA A 294 -9.02 28.06 -9.99
CA ALA A 294 -9.43 29.41 -10.35
C ALA A 294 -9.44 30.41 -9.18
N ASN A 295 -9.04 29.99 -7.96
CA ASN A 295 -9.11 30.78 -6.72
C ASN A 295 -10.51 31.37 -6.45
N ILE A 296 -11.58 30.66 -6.84
CA ILE A 296 -12.95 31.12 -6.60
C ILE A 296 -13.28 30.91 -5.12
N SER A 297 -13.57 32.00 -4.43
CA SER A 297 -13.92 31.98 -3.01
C SER A 297 -15.40 31.72 -2.74
N ASP A 298 -16.25 31.72 -3.75
CA ASP A 298 -17.70 31.58 -3.59
C ASP A 298 -18.09 30.12 -3.29
N SER A 299 -18.19 29.82 -1.99
CA SER A 299 -18.64 28.52 -1.51
C SER A 299 -20.14 28.29 -1.65
N ALA A 300 -20.95 29.35 -1.81
CA ALA A 300 -22.41 29.25 -1.86
C ALA A 300 -22.89 28.42 -3.06
N LYS A 301 -22.25 28.60 -4.23
CA LYS A 301 -22.57 27.80 -5.42
C LYS A 301 -22.37 26.30 -5.16
N VAL A 302 -21.21 25.92 -4.63
CA VAL A 302 -20.90 24.51 -4.36
C VAL A 302 -21.80 23.93 -3.28
N MET A 303 -22.11 24.70 -2.22
CA MET A 303 -23.05 24.28 -1.17
C MET A 303 -24.45 24.04 -1.71
N ASN A 304 -24.91 24.86 -2.66
CA ASN A 304 -26.18 24.62 -3.35
C ASN A 304 -26.16 23.33 -4.17
N LEU A 305 -25.05 23.04 -4.87
CA LEU A 305 -24.89 21.78 -5.62
C LEU A 305 -24.91 20.56 -4.70
N PHE A 306 -24.29 20.64 -3.49
CA PHE A 306 -24.45 19.61 -2.48
C PHE A 306 -25.89 19.44 -2.03
N SER A 307 -26.63 20.53 -1.86
CA SER A 307 -28.05 20.48 -1.48
C SER A 307 -28.90 19.79 -2.56
N LEU A 308 -28.61 20.02 -3.83
CA LEU A 308 -29.25 19.31 -4.93
C LEU A 308 -28.90 17.82 -4.94
N ALA A 309 -27.62 17.49 -4.78
CA ALA A 309 -27.15 16.09 -4.77
C ALA A 309 -27.76 15.27 -3.60
N LEU A 310 -27.96 15.93 -2.46
CA LEU A 310 -28.52 15.34 -1.24
C LEU A 310 -30.05 15.45 -1.16
N SER A 311 -30.72 16.02 -2.17
CA SER A 311 -32.19 16.14 -2.21
C SER A 311 -32.92 14.80 -2.33
N THR A 312 -32.21 13.75 -2.75
CA THR A 312 -32.70 12.37 -2.80
C THR A 312 -32.23 11.59 -1.57
N LYS A 313 -32.99 10.53 -1.22
CA LYS A 313 -32.60 9.64 -0.12
C LYS A 313 -31.20 9.05 -0.41
N GLN A 314 -30.32 9.13 0.57
CA GLN A 314 -28.98 8.55 0.50
C GLN A 314 -29.02 7.13 1.06
N GLU A 315 -28.25 6.21 0.45
CA GLU A 315 -28.09 4.83 0.90
C GLU A 315 -26.91 4.67 1.88
N ASP A 316 -25.95 5.58 1.79
CA ASP A 316 -24.76 5.66 2.65
C ASP A 316 -24.36 7.13 2.89
N ALA A 317 -23.30 7.34 3.67
CA ALA A 317 -22.86 8.67 4.08
C ALA A 317 -21.85 9.35 3.16
N ASP A 318 -21.42 8.74 2.06
CA ASP A 318 -20.28 9.23 1.26
C ASP A 318 -20.46 10.67 0.75
N LEU A 319 -21.60 11.00 0.16
CA LEU A 319 -21.89 12.36 -0.32
C LEU A 319 -21.99 13.37 0.82
N ILE A 320 -22.55 12.95 1.96
CA ILE A 320 -22.67 13.79 3.15
C ILE A 320 -21.28 14.06 3.74
N MET A 321 -20.43 13.03 3.82
CA MET A 321 -19.03 13.17 4.26
C MET A 321 -18.21 14.04 3.30
N MET A 322 -18.45 13.95 2.00
CA MET A 322 -17.83 14.83 1.02
C MET A 322 -18.23 16.29 1.23
N LYS A 323 -19.51 16.57 1.56
CA LYS A 323 -19.98 17.92 1.93
C LYS A 323 -19.27 18.41 3.19
N ALA A 324 -19.16 17.60 4.23
CA ALA A 324 -18.46 17.96 5.46
C ALA A 324 -16.97 18.28 5.21
N ALA A 325 -16.29 17.47 4.38
CA ALA A 325 -14.91 17.71 4.00
C ALA A 325 -14.74 19.04 3.24
N TYR A 326 -15.64 19.35 2.32
CA TYR A 326 -15.65 20.63 1.62
C TYR A 326 -15.84 21.80 2.58
N MET A 327 -16.80 21.71 3.52
CA MET A 327 -17.04 22.74 4.52
C MET A 327 -15.83 22.96 5.44
N ALA A 328 -15.16 21.88 5.85
CA ALA A 328 -13.93 21.95 6.65
C ALA A 328 -12.80 22.63 5.87
N MET A 329 -12.62 22.25 4.59
CA MET A 329 -11.62 22.87 3.69
C MET A 329 -11.86 24.39 3.52
N LYS A 330 -13.11 24.83 3.54
CA LYS A 330 -13.50 26.26 3.46
C LYS A 330 -13.52 26.96 4.83
N ASN A 331 -13.09 26.29 5.90
CA ASN A 331 -13.10 26.80 7.27
C ASN A 331 -14.51 27.32 7.71
N MET A 332 -15.57 26.63 7.31
CA MET A 332 -16.92 26.96 7.73
C MET A 332 -17.11 26.70 9.24
N PRO A 333 -18.15 27.28 9.88
CA PRO A 333 -18.37 27.11 11.31
C PRO A 333 -18.45 25.63 11.70
N LYS A 334 -17.71 25.25 12.75
CA LYS A 334 -17.70 23.85 13.25
C LYS A 334 -19.10 23.35 13.62
N THR A 335 -19.97 24.23 14.11
CA THR A 335 -21.36 23.89 14.44
C THR A 335 -22.16 23.42 13.23
N GLU A 336 -21.95 24.05 12.06
CA GLU A 336 -22.60 23.65 10.82
C GLU A 336 -22.03 22.33 10.30
N ILE A 337 -20.71 22.16 10.38
CA ILE A 337 -20.03 20.91 9.99
C ILE A 337 -20.48 19.75 10.89
N ASN A 338 -20.63 19.99 12.20
CA ASN A 338 -21.10 18.98 13.15
C ASN A 338 -22.50 18.48 12.77
N HIS A 339 -23.40 19.38 12.37
CA HIS A 339 -24.73 18.98 11.90
C HIS A 339 -24.66 18.06 10.65
N VAL A 340 -23.71 18.30 9.76
CA VAL A 340 -23.51 17.42 8.59
C VAL A 340 -22.96 16.05 9.01
N TYR A 341 -22.07 15.99 10.02
CA TYR A 341 -21.63 14.70 10.58
C TYR A 341 -22.78 13.95 11.29
N GLU A 342 -23.64 14.65 12.00
CA GLU A 342 -24.86 14.05 12.59
C GLU A 342 -25.76 13.44 11.51
N GLN A 343 -25.98 14.15 10.39
CA GLN A 343 -26.72 13.60 9.23
C GLN A 343 -26.04 12.36 8.64
N ALA A 344 -24.71 12.34 8.57
CA ALA A 344 -23.98 11.16 8.11
C ALA A 344 -24.20 9.95 9.04
N ILE A 345 -24.19 10.18 10.35
CA ILE A 345 -24.42 9.16 11.38
C ILE A 345 -25.88 8.67 11.37
N GLU A 346 -26.84 9.52 11.03
CA GLU A 346 -28.24 9.12 10.87
C GLU A 346 -28.44 8.15 9.70
N VAL A 347 -27.74 8.39 8.58
CA VAL A 347 -27.81 7.53 7.39
C VAL A 347 -26.99 6.25 7.58
N GLU A 348 -25.84 6.35 8.19
CA GLU A 348 -24.88 5.25 8.38
C GLU A 348 -24.40 5.23 9.84
N PRO A 349 -25.15 4.56 10.73
CA PRO A 349 -24.88 4.58 12.17
C PRO A 349 -23.52 3.98 12.59
N ASP A 350 -22.95 3.13 11.77
CA ASP A 350 -21.63 2.51 11.96
C ASP A 350 -20.47 3.31 11.31
N ASN A 351 -20.75 4.51 10.76
CA ASN A 351 -19.72 5.36 10.19
C ASN A 351 -18.78 5.93 11.27
N SER A 352 -17.68 5.21 11.52
CA SER A 352 -16.68 5.60 12.52
C SER A 352 -16.02 6.94 12.20
N ARG A 353 -15.78 7.25 10.91
CA ARG A 353 -15.13 8.51 10.49
C ARG A 353 -15.98 9.74 10.85
N ALA A 354 -17.30 9.69 10.58
CA ALA A 354 -18.21 10.77 10.93
C ALA A 354 -18.24 11.00 12.44
N ARG A 355 -18.31 9.92 13.22
CA ARG A 355 -18.34 9.99 14.69
C ARG A 355 -17.03 10.54 15.25
N LEU A 356 -15.87 10.07 14.78
CA LEU A 356 -14.56 10.56 15.23
C LEU A 356 -14.39 12.05 14.90
N ALA A 357 -14.76 12.46 13.68
CA ALA A 357 -14.68 13.87 13.30
C ALA A 357 -15.58 14.77 14.16
N LEU A 358 -16.80 14.31 14.46
CA LEU A 358 -17.73 15.00 15.34
C LEU A 358 -17.17 15.10 16.76
N ILE A 359 -16.67 14.00 17.32
CA ILE A 359 -16.03 13.95 18.64
C ILE A 359 -14.85 14.94 18.71
N GLN A 360 -13.97 14.94 17.74
CA GLN A 360 -12.80 15.84 17.70
C GLN A 360 -13.22 17.33 17.68
N ASN A 361 -14.27 17.66 16.94
CA ASN A 361 -14.78 19.03 16.92
C ASN A 361 -15.37 19.45 18.27
N ILE A 362 -16.12 18.56 18.94
CA ILE A 362 -16.78 18.80 20.22
C ILE A 362 -15.74 18.80 21.36
N TRP A 363 -14.71 17.95 21.27
CA TRP A 363 -13.64 17.91 22.26
C TRP A 363 -13.02 19.30 22.51
N ALA A 364 -12.83 20.06 21.45
CA ALA A 364 -12.27 21.41 21.53
C ALA A 364 -13.19 22.43 22.26
N THR A 365 -14.46 22.08 22.53
CA THR A 365 -15.42 22.90 23.29
C THR A 365 -15.60 22.45 24.72
N GLU A 366 -14.88 21.38 25.13
CA GLU A 366 -14.93 20.78 26.47
C GLU A 366 -16.33 20.25 26.86
N ASP A 367 -17.21 19.98 25.87
CA ASP A 367 -18.52 19.35 26.12
C ASP A 367 -18.32 17.82 26.25
N TYR A 368 -17.80 17.43 27.41
CA TYR A 368 -17.49 16.02 27.69
C TYR A 368 -18.77 15.16 27.80
N ASP A 369 -19.90 15.73 28.19
CA ASP A 369 -21.20 15.01 28.22
C ASP A 369 -21.60 14.57 26.81
N LYS A 370 -21.48 15.47 25.84
CA LYS A 370 -21.80 15.19 24.45
C LYS A 370 -20.82 14.16 23.85
N VAL A 371 -19.54 14.24 24.19
CA VAL A 371 -18.54 13.23 23.77
C VAL A 371 -18.93 11.84 24.26
N ILE A 372 -19.30 11.71 25.54
CA ILE A 372 -19.74 10.43 26.13
C ILE A 372 -21.01 9.91 25.44
N GLU A 373 -21.97 10.79 25.15
CA GLU A 373 -23.23 10.46 24.47
C GLU A 373 -22.95 9.88 23.06
N ILE A 374 -22.03 10.48 22.30
CA ILE A 374 -21.68 10.03 20.94
C ILE A 374 -20.88 8.72 20.98
N CYS A 375 -19.97 8.56 21.95
CA CYS A 375 -19.13 7.37 22.05
C CYS A 375 -19.91 6.10 22.44
N ARG A 376 -21.01 6.21 23.20
CA ARG A 376 -21.80 5.03 23.62
C ARG A 376 -22.26 4.18 22.43
N PRO A 377 -23.09 4.70 21.50
CA PRO A 377 -23.51 3.93 20.33
C PRO A 377 -22.32 3.65 19.40
N ALA A 378 -21.29 4.50 19.36
CA ALA A 378 -20.09 4.26 18.56
C ALA A 378 -19.40 2.95 18.95
N ILE A 379 -19.26 2.68 20.24
CA ILE A 379 -18.67 1.44 20.76
C ILE A 379 -19.55 0.21 20.45
N GLU A 380 -20.88 0.38 20.41
CA GLU A 380 -21.80 -0.71 20.05
C GLU A 380 -21.68 -1.10 18.58
N TYR A 381 -21.60 -0.12 17.69
CA TYR A 381 -21.46 -0.33 16.25
C TYR A 381 -20.05 -0.74 15.83
N ASN A 382 -19.04 -0.20 16.49
CA ASN A 382 -17.62 -0.39 16.14
C ASN A 382 -16.81 -0.78 17.40
N PRO A 383 -17.04 -1.97 17.97
CA PRO A 383 -16.41 -2.38 19.24
C PRO A 383 -14.89 -2.50 19.16
N ASP A 384 -14.34 -2.71 17.98
CA ASP A 384 -12.90 -2.84 17.75
C ASP A 384 -12.17 -1.48 17.60
N GLU A 385 -12.94 -0.37 17.47
CA GLU A 385 -12.37 0.96 17.30
C GLU A 385 -11.95 1.58 18.65
N MET A 386 -10.67 1.46 18.97
CA MET A 386 -10.10 1.89 20.25
C MET A 386 -10.29 3.38 20.53
N ALA A 387 -10.36 4.22 19.50
CA ALA A 387 -10.50 5.66 19.64
C ALA A 387 -11.77 6.05 20.40
N PHE A 388 -12.87 5.30 20.26
CA PHE A 388 -14.10 5.59 20.99
C PHE A 388 -13.98 5.33 22.49
N TYR A 389 -13.26 4.28 22.89
CA TYR A 389 -12.95 4.04 24.31
C TYR A 389 -12.01 5.11 24.86
N TYR A 390 -11.05 5.54 24.06
CA TYR A 390 -10.11 6.60 24.44
C TYR A 390 -10.87 7.91 24.75
N PHE A 391 -11.63 8.43 23.77
CA PHE A 391 -12.36 9.69 23.93
C PHE A 391 -13.40 9.61 25.05
N LYS A 392 -14.12 8.48 25.16
CA LYS A 392 -15.10 8.27 26.23
C LYS A 392 -14.43 8.26 27.60
N GLY A 393 -13.39 7.44 27.76
CA GLY A 393 -12.67 7.32 29.03
C GLY A 393 -12.00 8.62 29.46
N MET A 394 -11.40 9.34 28.49
CA MET A 394 -10.84 10.67 28.76
C MET A 394 -11.91 11.70 29.15
N ALA A 395 -13.07 11.70 28.51
CA ALA A 395 -14.17 12.60 28.86
C ALA A 395 -14.71 12.29 30.27
N GLU A 396 -14.83 11.02 30.64
CA GLU A 396 -15.20 10.58 31.98
C GLU A 396 -14.16 11.01 33.02
N PHE A 397 -12.88 10.88 32.69
CA PHE A 397 -11.77 11.32 33.55
C PHE A 397 -11.79 12.85 33.77
N GLN A 398 -11.97 13.65 32.70
CA GLN A 398 -12.08 15.11 32.81
C GLN A 398 -13.27 15.55 33.67
N LYS A 399 -14.33 14.76 33.70
CA LYS A 399 -15.48 14.97 34.57
C LYS A 399 -15.28 14.48 36.01
N HIS A 400 -14.06 13.99 36.33
CA HIS A 400 -13.74 13.38 37.61
C HIS A 400 -14.58 12.11 37.95
N ASP A 401 -15.17 11.47 36.93
CA ASP A 401 -15.81 10.16 37.11
C ASP A 401 -14.75 9.03 36.88
N ILE A 402 -13.88 8.92 37.87
CA ILE A 402 -12.71 8.01 37.81
C ILE A 402 -13.13 6.54 37.70
N ASP A 403 -14.30 6.18 38.27
CA ASP A 403 -14.80 4.79 38.19
C ASP A 403 -15.28 4.45 36.77
N ALA A 404 -16.05 5.34 36.13
CA ALA A 404 -16.48 5.16 34.76
C ALA A 404 -15.28 5.13 33.78
N ALA A 405 -14.32 6.05 33.94
CA ALA A 405 -13.09 6.08 33.17
C ALA A 405 -12.32 4.76 33.25
N LEU A 406 -12.12 4.25 34.47
CA LEU A 406 -11.45 2.98 34.70
C LEU A 406 -12.14 1.82 33.99
N GLU A 407 -13.47 1.74 34.06
CA GLU A 407 -14.25 0.71 33.39
C GLU A 407 -14.11 0.81 31.86
N THR A 408 -14.19 2.04 31.33
CA THR A 408 -14.06 2.29 29.89
C THR A 408 -12.68 1.92 29.37
N PHE A 409 -11.61 2.34 30.04
CA PHE A 409 -10.24 1.98 29.63
C PHE A 409 -9.96 0.46 29.75
N LYS A 410 -10.49 -0.21 30.77
CA LYS A 410 -10.39 -1.67 30.87
C LYS A 410 -11.11 -2.39 29.73
N LYS A 411 -12.28 -1.90 29.31
CA LYS A 411 -12.97 -2.45 28.14
C LYS A 411 -12.18 -2.23 26.85
N GLY A 412 -11.61 -1.04 26.67
CA GLY A 412 -10.75 -0.74 25.51
C GLY A 412 -9.51 -1.63 25.45
N VAL A 413 -8.83 -1.85 26.58
CA VAL A 413 -7.71 -2.80 26.66
C VAL A 413 -8.13 -4.22 26.26
N GLY A 414 -9.38 -4.61 26.56
CA GLY A 414 -9.93 -5.91 26.12
C GLY A 414 -10.11 -6.08 24.63
N GLN A 415 -10.01 -4.99 23.84
CA GLN A 415 -10.10 -5.02 22.38
C GLN A 415 -8.74 -5.09 21.68
N ILE A 416 -7.63 -5.05 22.41
CA ILE A 416 -6.27 -5.09 21.85
C ILE A 416 -6.04 -6.43 21.17
N LYS A 417 -5.53 -6.37 19.92
CA LYS A 417 -5.14 -7.50 19.07
C LYS A 417 -3.63 -7.44 18.79
N GLU A 418 -3.07 -8.52 18.25
CA GLU A 418 -1.63 -8.57 17.91
C GLU A 418 -1.21 -7.53 16.85
N ASP A 419 -2.13 -7.15 15.98
CA ASP A 419 -1.95 -6.16 14.92
C ASP A 419 -2.39 -4.74 15.29
N SER A 420 -2.78 -4.51 16.56
CA SER A 420 -3.14 -3.17 17.03
C SER A 420 -1.94 -2.23 16.97
N ASP A 421 -2.20 -0.93 16.72
CA ASP A 421 -1.15 0.10 16.66
C ASP A 421 -0.41 0.20 18.02
N PRO A 422 0.91 -0.05 18.04
CA PRO A 422 1.68 -0.06 19.29
C PRO A 422 1.66 1.28 20.04
N GLU A 423 1.54 2.41 19.33
CA GLU A 423 1.49 3.74 19.93
C GLU A 423 0.19 3.96 20.69
N ILE A 424 -0.94 3.66 20.01
CA ILE A 424 -2.27 3.76 20.62
C ILE A 424 -2.39 2.85 21.84
N VAL A 425 -1.96 1.59 21.70
CA VAL A 425 -2.03 0.62 22.80
C VAL A 425 -1.17 1.06 23.98
N SER A 426 0.02 1.58 23.72
CA SER A 426 0.92 2.10 24.75
C SER A 426 0.26 3.24 25.53
N ASP A 427 -0.37 4.20 24.82
CA ASP A 427 -1.05 5.33 25.46
C ASP A 427 -2.25 4.87 26.29
N PHE A 428 -3.03 3.88 25.81
CA PHE A 428 -4.10 3.28 26.62
C PHE A 428 -3.62 2.73 27.95
N TYR A 429 -2.53 1.96 27.92
CA TYR A 429 -1.94 1.41 29.15
C TYR A 429 -1.31 2.48 30.05
N ALA A 430 -0.75 3.55 29.48
CA ALA A 430 -0.22 4.67 30.24
C ALA A 430 -1.33 5.35 31.04
N ILE A 431 -2.44 5.72 30.39
CA ILE A 431 -3.59 6.37 31.02
C ILE A 431 -4.25 5.43 32.05
N LEU A 432 -4.39 4.14 31.72
CA LEU A 432 -4.89 3.16 32.67
C LEU A 432 -4.01 3.09 33.92
N GLY A 433 -2.68 3.19 33.75
CA GLY A 433 -1.73 3.26 34.85
C GLY A 433 -1.94 4.50 35.74
N ASP A 434 -2.12 5.68 35.14
CA ASP A 434 -2.41 6.92 35.86
C ASP A 434 -3.71 6.82 36.66
N ILE A 435 -4.80 6.37 36.04
CA ILE A 435 -6.11 6.18 36.68
C ILE A 435 -6.04 5.19 37.85
N LEU A 436 -5.35 4.06 37.66
CA LEU A 436 -5.18 3.05 38.70
C LEU A 436 -4.36 3.59 39.88
N HIS A 437 -3.34 4.40 39.58
CA HIS A 437 -2.53 5.03 40.62
C HIS A 437 -3.38 6.03 41.43
N GLU A 438 -4.18 6.88 40.78
CA GLU A 438 -5.08 7.83 41.44
C GLU A 438 -6.08 7.11 42.34
N LYS A 439 -6.55 5.93 41.97
CA LYS A 439 -7.39 5.06 42.79
C LYS A 439 -6.64 4.33 43.92
N GLY A 440 -5.37 4.60 44.12
CA GLY A 440 -4.54 3.94 45.14
C GLY A 440 -4.19 2.47 44.82
N LYS A 441 -4.42 2.00 43.59
CA LYS A 441 -4.17 0.63 43.15
C LYS A 441 -2.75 0.48 42.57
N ALA A 442 -1.72 0.83 43.34
CA ALA A 442 -0.34 0.96 42.87
C ALA A 442 0.19 -0.30 42.13
N SER A 443 -0.13 -1.51 42.59
CA SER A 443 0.35 -2.74 41.94
C SER A 443 -0.27 -2.94 40.54
N GLU A 444 -1.58 -2.64 40.38
CA GLU A 444 -2.25 -2.70 39.08
C GLU A 444 -1.73 -1.58 38.16
N ALA A 445 -1.46 -0.39 38.69
CA ALA A 445 -0.89 0.73 37.96
C ALA A 445 0.48 0.38 37.38
N PHE A 446 1.37 -0.20 38.18
CA PHE A 446 2.70 -0.62 37.74
C PHE A 446 2.65 -1.71 36.66
N ALA A 447 1.71 -2.66 36.77
CA ALA A 447 1.49 -3.67 35.73
C ALA A 447 0.98 -3.05 34.41
N ALA A 448 0.16 -2.00 34.49
CA ALA A 448 -0.29 -1.27 33.30
C ALA A 448 0.88 -0.53 32.62
N TYR A 449 1.73 0.16 33.39
CA TYR A 449 2.93 0.79 32.84
C TYR A 449 3.92 -0.22 32.25
N ASP A 450 4.08 -1.39 32.86
CA ASP A 450 4.90 -2.47 32.28
C ASP A 450 4.33 -2.94 30.94
N SER A 451 3.02 -3.02 30.81
CA SER A 451 2.35 -3.34 29.55
C SER A 451 2.53 -2.22 28.53
N CYS A 452 2.37 -0.96 28.94
CA CYS A 452 2.65 0.22 28.11
C CYS A 452 4.05 0.15 27.47
N LEU A 453 5.07 -0.05 28.29
CA LEU A 453 6.47 -0.07 27.86
C LEU A 453 6.86 -1.31 27.05
N LYS A 454 6.07 -2.39 27.09
CA LYS A 454 6.23 -3.52 26.17
C LYS A 454 5.82 -3.18 24.74
N TRP A 455 4.77 -2.37 24.59
CA TRP A 455 4.30 -1.95 23.29
C TRP A 455 5.16 -0.81 22.71
N LYS A 456 5.53 0.17 23.55
CA LYS A 456 6.38 1.30 23.16
C LYS A 456 7.36 1.63 24.27
N ALA A 457 8.58 1.13 24.16
CA ALA A 457 9.63 1.23 25.17
C ALA A 457 10.13 2.69 25.42
N ASP A 458 9.82 3.60 24.54
CA ASP A 458 10.15 5.03 24.55
C ASP A 458 8.93 5.95 24.73
N ASN A 459 7.84 5.43 25.32
CA ASN A 459 6.76 6.29 25.77
C ASN A 459 7.26 7.13 26.96
N TYR A 460 7.80 8.30 26.66
CA TYR A 460 8.48 9.15 27.66
C TYR A 460 7.52 9.66 28.75
N GLY A 461 6.25 9.91 28.41
CA GLY A 461 5.24 10.26 29.41
C GLY A 461 5.04 9.14 30.44
N ALA A 462 4.84 7.92 29.96
CA ALA A 462 4.70 6.75 30.82
C ALA A 462 5.97 6.45 31.61
N LEU A 463 7.14 6.56 30.99
CA LEU A 463 8.43 6.40 31.67
C LEU A 463 8.58 7.39 32.83
N ASN A 464 8.21 8.66 32.62
CA ASN A 464 8.26 9.68 33.65
C ASN A 464 7.30 9.39 34.81
N ASN A 465 6.03 9.16 34.49
CA ASN A 465 5.00 8.93 35.53
C ASN A 465 5.29 7.66 36.33
N TYR A 466 5.66 6.59 35.65
CA TYR A 466 6.04 5.36 36.34
C TYR A 466 7.24 5.54 37.26
N ALA A 467 8.30 6.21 36.77
CA ALA A 467 9.50 6.50 37.57
C ALA A 467 9.16 7.38 38.78
N TYR A 468 8.33 8.40 38.61
CA TYR A 468 7.86 9.26 39.70
C TYR A 468 7.09 8.45 40.76
N TYR A 469 6.11 7.63 40.36
CA TYR A 469 5.30 6.86 41.30
C TYR A 469 6.12 5.77 42.02
N LEU A 470 7.10 5.17 41.37
CA LEU A 470 8.06 4.28 42.04
C LEU A 470 8.88 5.02 43.10
N SER A 471 9.31 6.24 42.78
CA SER A 471 10.11 7.04 43.71
C SER A 471 9.32 7.50 44.95
N VAL A 472 8.06 7.93 44.74
CA VAL A 472 7.14 8.28 45.84
C VAL A 472 6.85 7.07 46.73
N ALA A 473 6.65 5.89 46.12
CA ALA A 473 6.49 4.64 46.86
C ALA A 473 7.77 4.09 47.47
N ASN A 474 8.91 4.73 47.26
CA ASN A 474 10.24 4.27 47.64
C ASN A 474 10.53 2.81 47.20
N LYS A 475 10.12 2.46 45.98
CA LYS A 475 10.26 1.12 45.38
C LYS A 475 11.16 1.22 44.14
N ASP A 476 12.04 0.22 44.02
CA ASP A 476 12.91 0.02 42.86
C ASP A 476 13.50 1.34 42.30
N LEU A 477 14.11 2.15 43.17
CA LEU A 477 14.72 3.43 42.82
C LEU A 477 15.76 3.32 41.70
N PRO A 478 16.57 2.22 41.57
CA PRO A 478 17.47 2.07 40.43
C PRO A 478 16.73 1.98 39.09
N ARG A 479 15.59 1.28 39.02
CA ARG A 479 14.75 1.21 37.83
C ARG A 479 14.10 2.57 37.52
N ALA A 480 13.60 3.26 38.55
CA ALA A 480 13.04 4.61 38.41
C ALA A 480 14.07 5.57 37.82
N GLU A 481 15.33 5.54 38.31
CA GLU A 481 16.41 6.36 37.78
C GLU A 481 16.68 6.06 36.29
N GLN A 482 16.80 4.79 35.93
CA GLN A 482 17.02 4.38 34.53
C GLN A 482 15.91 4.89 33.58
N MET A 483 14.64 4.80 34.00
CA MET A 483 13.51 5.28 33.22
C MET A 483 13.51 6.80 33.08
N SER A 484 13.66 7.52 34.19
CA SER A 484 13.69 8.98 34.21
C SER A 484 14.94 9.54 33.50
N TYR A 485 16.08 8.84 33.54
CA TYR A 485 17.26 9.22 32.76
C TYR A 485 16.99 9.19 31.26
N LYS A 486 16.20 8.22 30.76
CA LYS A 486 15.81 8.20 29.35
C LYS A 486 14.98 9.42 28.97
N THR A 487 14.09 9.89 29.86
CA THR A 487 13.23 11.06 29.58
C THR A 487 14.06 12.35 29.51
N ILE A 488 14.96 12.59 30.45
CA ILE A 488 15.82 13.79 30.41
C ILE A 488 16.86 13.74 29.28
N LYS A 489 17.24 12.56 28.82
CA LYS A 489 18.09 12.40 27.64
C LYS A 489 17.35 12.76 26.35
N ALA A 490 16.08 12.42 26.24
CA ALA A 490 15.24 12.73 25.09
C ALA A 490 14.87 14.22 25.06
N GLU A 491 14.48 14.77 26.22
CA GLU A 491 14.05 16.16 26.36
C GLU A 491 14.81 16.86 27.52
N PRO A 492 16.05 17.30 27.29
CA PRO A 492 16.93 17.81 28.37
C PRO A 492 16.43 19.07 29.06
N ASN A 493 15.51 19.80 28.44
CA ASN A 493 14.98 21.07 28.98
C ASN A 493 13.54 20.93 29.52
N ASN A 494 12.97 19.74 29.51
CA ASN A 494 11.63 19.51 30.03
C ASN A 494 11.65 19.56 31.55
N ALA A 495 11.06 20.61 32.14
CA ALA A 495 11.06 20.85 33.58
C ALA A 495 10.41 19.69 34.36
N THR A 496 9.34 19.09 33.87
CA THR A 496 8.67 17.96 34.53
C THR A 496 9.57 16.73 34.61
N TYR A 497 10.30 16.43 33.54
CA TYR A 497 11.23 15.29 33.52
C TYR A 497 12.44 15.54 34.42
N LEU A 498 12.94 16.78 34.44
CA LEU A 498 14.04 17.17 35.31
C LEU A 498 13.66 17.13 36.80
N ASP A 499 12.43 17.55 37.15
CA ASP A 499 11.89 17.43 38.52
C ASP A 499 11.80 15.98 38.98
N THR A 500 11.19 15.12 38.16
CA THR A 500 11.12 13.68 38.46
C THR A 500 12.50 13.07 38.69
N TYR A 501 13.47 13.40 37.83
CA TYR A 501 14.83 12.89 37.98
C TYR A 501 15.50 13.41 39.24
N ALA A 502 15.36 14.70 39.54
CA ALA A 502 15.86 15.31 40.77
C ALA A 502 15.23 14.66 42.01
N TRP A 503 13.92 14.41 41.98
CA TRP A 503 13.22 13.75 43.08
C TRP A 503 13.68 12.32 43.33
N ILE A 504 13.92 11.54 42.25
CA ILE A 504 14.48 10.18 42.36
C ILE A 504 15.87 10.21 43.02
N LEU A 505 16.75 11.13 42.60
CA LEU A 505 18.07 11.32 43.20
C LEU A 505 17.96 11.70 44.69
N PHE A 506 16.99 12.56 45.03
CA PHE A 506 16.69 12.92 46.40
C PHE A 506 16.31 11.70 47.25
N GLN A 507 15.41 10.86 46.74
CA GLN A 507 15.02 9.61 47.44
C GLN A 507 16.21 8.62 47.61
N GLN A 508 17.16 8.65 46.71
CA GLN A 508 18.42 7.92 46.79
C GLN A 508 19.45 8.59 47.73
N GLN A 509 19.11 9.72 48.38
CA GLN A 509 19.98 10.51 49.26
C GLN A 509 21.17 11.17 48.53
N ARG A 510 21.10 11.30 47.19
CA ARG A 510 22.11 11.99 46.35
C ARG A 510 21.74 13.45 46.20
N TYR A 511 21.73 14.17 47.32
CA TYR A 511 21.15 15.51 47.42
C TYR A 511 21.85 16.54 46.56
N GLU A 512 23.18 16.51 46.48
CA GLU A 512 23.95 17.47 45.67
C GLU A 512 23.69 17.26 44.18
N GLU A 513 23.54 16.02 43.74
CA GLU A 513 23.17 15.73 42.35
C GLU A 513 21.73 16.17 42.08
N ALA A 514 20.79 15.85 42.98
CA ALA A 514 19.41 16.31 42.86
C ALA A 514 19.31 17.84 42.68
N LYS A 515 20.18 18.58 43.41
CA LYS A 515 20.23 20.04 43.33
C LYS A 515 20.61 20.53 41.93
N ILE A 516 21.50 19.85 41.22
CA ILE A 516 21.90 20.22 39.86
C ILE A 516 20.70 20.27 38.93
N TYR A 517 19.84 19.24 39.01
CA TYR A 517 18.66 19.12 38.13
C TYR A 517 17.51 20.01 38.59
N ILE A 518 17.25 20.14 39.88
CA ILE A 518 16.18 21.04 40.36
C ILE A 518 16.48 22.50 40.09
N ASP A 519 17.76 22.91 40.07
CA ASP A 519 18.18 24.22 39.66
C ASP A 519 17.96 24.46 38.14
N GLN A 520 17.95 23.39 37.34
CA GLN A 520 17.57 23.49 35.92
C GLN A 520 16.06 23.64 35.77
N VAL A 521 15.25 22.94 36.60
CA VAL A 521 13.80 23.13 36.64
C VAL A 521 13.48 24.63 36.81
N LEU A 522 14.05 25.26 37.82
CA LEU A 522 13.81 26.68 38.12
C LEU A 522 14.26 27.65 37.00
N ARG A 523 15.21 27.23 36.16
CA ARG A 523 15.61 28.01 34.98
C ARG A 523 14.64 27.84 33.82
N ASN A 524 14.14 26.61 33.63
CA ASN A 524 13.32 26.23 32.47
C ASN A 524 11.84 26.50 32.66
N ASP A 525 11.32 26.39 33.90
CA ASP A 525 9.96 26.73 34.27
C ASP A 525 9.91 28.02 35.09
N LYS A 526 9.15 29.01 34.63
CA LYS A 526 8.98 30.29 35.29
C LYS A 526 7.84 30.31 36.30
N ASP A 527 6.97 29.32 36.24
CA ASP A 527 5.80 29.22 37.13
C ASP A 527 5.61 27.79 37.63
N PRO A 528 6.57 27.18 38.37
CA PRO A 528 6.48 25.81 38.83
C PRO A 528 5.28 25.57 39.72
N SER A 529 4.75 24.33 39.68
CA SER A 529 3.62 23.88 40.52
C SER A 529 4.02 23.83 42.01
N GLY A 530 3.03 23.84 42.89
CA GLY A 530 3.25 23.73 44.34
C GLY A 530 4.03 22.47 44.75
N VAL A 531 3.82 21.35 44.04
CA VAL A 531 4.55 20.08 44.28
C VAL A 531 6.02 20.23 43.90
N VAL A 532 6.32 20.80 42.74
CA VAL A 532 7.70 21.04 42.30
C VAL A 532 8.42 22.01 43.28
N LEU A 533 7.74 23.05 43.73
CA LEU A 533 8.29 23.98 44.70
C LEU A 533 8.56 23.34 46.07
N GLU A 534 7.76 22.33 46.48
CA GLU A 534 8.02 21.52 47.67
C GLU A 534 9.30 20.68 47.46
N HIS A 535 9.47 20.02 46.31
CA HIS A 535 10.69 19.28 45.99
C HIS A 535 11.92 20.18 46.00
N VAL A 536 11.82 21.38 45.43
CA VAL A 536 12.90 22.41 45.52
C VAL A 536 13.27 22.67 46.98
N GLY A 537 12.29 22.97 47.82
CA GLY A 537 12.50 23.24 49.23
C GLY A 537 13.14 22.05 49.98
N ASP A 538 12.70 20.85 49.72
CA ASP A 538 13.23 19.63 50.34
C ASP A 538 14.69 19.40 49.94
N ILE A 539 15.05 19.59 48.68
CA ILE A 539 16.42 19.44 48.16
C ILE A 539 17.32 20.53 48.76
N TYR A 540 16.89 21.80 48.78
CA TYR A 540 17.67 22.89 49.38
C TYR A 540 17.88 22.68 50.89
N MET A 541 16.88 22.17 51.60
CA MET A 541 17.02 21.84 53.02
C MET A 541 18.09 20.76 53.26
N LYS A 542 18.09 19.72 52.42
CA LYS A 542 19.07 18.61 52.55
C LYS A 542 20.48 19.01 52.11
N THR A 543 20.62 20.01 51.28
CA THR A 543 21.93 20.59 50.84
C THR A 543 22.39 21.75 51.70
N GLY A 544 21.68 22.08 52.80
CA GLY A 544 22.09 23.04 53.82
C GLY A 544 21.65 24.51 53.58
N ASP A 545 20.95 24.83 52.52
CA ASP A 545 20.42 26.18 52.27
C ASP A 545 19.02 26.31 52.88
N THR A 546 18.98 26.39 54.21
CA THR A 546 17.73 26.49 54.96
C THR A 546 16.89 27.69 54.58
N GLN A 547 17.53 28.83 54.22
CA GLN A 547 16.81 30.05 53.90
C GLN A 547 16.00 29.86 52.61
N LYS A 548 16.62 29.36 51.56
CA LYS A 548 15.91 29.07 50.31
C LYS A 548 14.87 27.98 50.51
N ALA A 549 15.14 26.95 51.27
CA ALA A 549 14.18 25.91 51.56
C ALA A 549 12.87 26.45 52.12
N LEU A 550 12.96 27.32 53.12
CA LEU A 550 11.80 27.99 53.73
C LEU A 550 11.05 28.89 52.73
N GLU A 551 11.78 29.61 51.87
CA GLU A 551 11.21 30.44 50.83
C GLU A 551 10.39 29.60 49.82
N TYR A 552 10.93 28.48 49.35
CA TYR A 552 10.26 27.65 48.37
C TYR A 552 9.08 26.86 48.98
N TRP A 553 9.18 26.39 50.22
CA TRP A 553 8.03 25.80 50.91
C TRP A 553 6.91 26.82 51.11
N GLN A 554 7.20 28.08 51.40
CA GLN A 554 6.21 29.13 51.50
C GLN A 554 5.53 29.37 50.14
N LYS A 555 6.31 29.47 49.05
CA LYS A 555 5.77 29.57 47.68
C LYS A 555 4.92 28.36 47.28
N ALA A 556 5.29 27.17 47.71
CA ALA A 556 4.50 25.96 47.47
C ALA A 556 3.11 26.06 48.06
N ILE A 557 3.00 26.55 49.30
CA ILE A 557 1.70 26.81 49.95
C ILE A 557 0.90 27.88 49.19
N GLU A 558 1.54 28.96 48.77
CA GLU A 558 0.88 30.02 47.98
C GLU A 558 0.37 29.53 46.61
N LYS A 559 0.99 28.48 46.07
CA LYS A 559 0.58 27.78 44.86
C LYS A 559 -0.46 26.64 45.11
N GLY A 560 -1.02 26.61 46.33
CA GLY A 560 -2.10 25.66 46.67
C GLY A 560 -1.66 24.30 47.20
N ASN A 561 -0.36 24.01 47.33
CA ASN A 561 0.12 22.82 48.01
C ASN A 561 0.15 23.09 49.53
N ASP A 562 -1.00 22.88 50.17
CA ASP A 562 -1.19 23.22 51.59
C ASP A 562 -1.24 21.99 52.51
N SER A 563 -0.53 20.92 52.13
CA SER A 563 -0.49 19.66 52.88
C SER A 563 -0.02 19.89 54.34
N LYS A 564 -0.52 19.09 55.28
CA LYS A 564 -0.09 19.14 56.66
C LYS A 564 1.40 18.97 56.82
N VAL A 565 1.99 18.04 56.05
CA VAL A 565 3.43 17.76 56.07
C VAL A 565 4.25 18.98 55.67
N LEU A 566 3.85 19.69 54.62
CA LEU A 566 4.52 20.90 54.16
C LEU A 566 4.42 22.05 55.21
N LYS A 567 3.26 22.21 55.82
CA LYS A 567 3.10 23.18 56.94
C LYS A 567 3.99 22.82 58.12
N ASP A 568 4.08 21.54 58.50
CA ASP A 568 4.96 21.09 59.57
C ASP A 568 6.45 21.26 59.20
N LYS A 569 6.88 21.05 57.93
CA LYS A 569 8.24 21.37 57.45
C LYS A 569 8.58 22.81 57.67
N LEU A 570 7.68 23.74 57.30
CA LEU A 570 7.87 25.18 57.42
C LEU A 570 7.94 25.62 58.86
N GLN A 571 7.02 25.10 59.73
CA GLN A 571 6.96 25.46 61.13
C GLN A 571 8.20 24.96 61.92
N GLN A 572 8.64 23.71 61.66
CA GLN A 572 9.76 23.09 62.36
C GLN A 572 11.10 23.41 61.72
N LYS A 573 11.09 24.12 60.54
CA LYS A 573 12.30 24.49 59.80
C LYS A 573 13.22 23.30 59.48
N LYS A 574 12.64 22.16 59.20
CA LYS A 574 13.38 20.94 58.89
C LYS A 574 12.61 20.06 57.88
N TYR A 575 13.34 19.22 57.16
CA TYR A 575 12.73 18.20 56.29
C TYR A 575 11.96 17.17 57.17
N ILE A 576 10.73 16.89 56.75
CA ILE A 576 9.87 15.85 57.30
C ILE A 576 9.45 14.98 56.11
N ALA A 577 9.67 13.65 56.16
CA ALA A 577 9.20 12.74 55.13
C ALA A 577 7.68 12.72 55.12
N GLY A 578 7.09 12.77 53.90
CA GLY A 578 5.66 12.70 53.70
C GLY A 578 5.12 11.26 53.69
#